data_27668de60fe5d152331704a8767558af
#
_entry.id   27668de60fe5d152331704a8767558af
#
_cell.length_a   1.000
_cell.length_b   1.000
_cell.length_c   1.000
_cell.angle_alpha   90.00
_cell.angle_beta   90.00
_cell.angle_gamma   90.00
#
_symmetry.space_group_name_H-M   'P 1'
#
loop_
_entity.id
_entity.type
_entity.pdbx_description
1 polymer ?
#
loop_
_entity_poly.entity_id
_entity_poly.type
_entity_poly.pdbx_seq_one_letter_code
_entity_poly.pdbx_strand_id
1 'polypeptide(L)'
;MKSVLISIQPNPCALIVSGKKTIEVRRTRPKLETPFRCLIYETLGKTKWGHIETPEEVVRRSFQIRTSEGRGKVIGEFVCDKISVIGFSPWSHGEYISDIENLYKASCLNFDEMFSYLGEGVGYGWHISDLKIYDKPRELSEFAVADKEAIRQCEKRKPLARAPQSYMFVEEVKQ
;
A
#
# COMPACT_ATOMS: atom_id res chain seq x y z
N MET A 1 11.58 -10.68 12.50
CA MET A 1 10.43 -9.86 12.96
C MET A 1 9.36 -9.95 11.89
N LYS A 2 8.11 -10.22 12.28
CA LYS A 2 6.98 -10.34 11.34
C LYS A 2 6.60 -8.97 10.79
N SER A 3 6.49 -8.85 9.48
CA SER A 3 6.14 -7.62 8.78
C SER A 3 4.96 -7.87 7.83
N VAL A 4 4.31 -6.81 7.40
CA VAL A 4 3.29 -6.86 6.36
C VAL A 4 3.92 -6.45 5.03
N LEU A 5 3.90 -7.33 4.03
CA LEU A 5 4.27 -7.00 2.66
C LEU A 5 3.02 -6.55 1.92
N ILE A 6 3.01 -5.31 1.42
CA ILE A 6 1.89 -4.70 0.72
C ILE A 6 2.26 -4.45 -0.74
N SER A 7 1.40 -4.90 -1.66
CA SER A 7 1.58 -4.65 -3.10
C SER A 7 0.93 -3.33 -3.49
N ILE A 8 1.73 -2.43 -4.05
CA ILE A 8 1.31 -1.08 -4.46
C ILE A 8 1.70 -0.89 -5.93
N GLN A 9 0.84 -0.25 -6.70
CA GLN A 9 1.12 0.07 -8.10
C GLN A 9 2.18 1.17 -8.23
N PRO A 10 2.89 1.28 -9.39
CA PRO A 10 4.01 2.21 -9.56
C PRO A 10 3.68 3.67 -9.24
N ASN A 11 2.53 4.19 -9.71
CA ASN A 11 2.19 5.59 -9.49
C ASN A 11 1.91 5.93 -8.01
N PRO A 12 1.07 5.18 -7.26
CA PRO A 12 0.99 5.35 -5.81
C PRO A 12 2.34 5.20 -5.10
N CYS A 13 3.22 4.29 -5.55
CA CYS A 13 4.58 4.18 -5.00
C CYS A 13 5.37 5.48 -5.20
N ALA A 14 5.33 6.07 -6.39
CA ALA A 14 6.00 7.35 -6.67
C ALA A 14 5.49 8.49 -5.78
N LEU A 15 4.18 8.53 -5.51
CA LEU A 15 3.57 9.51 -4.59
C LEU A 15 4.00 9.28 -3.14
N ILE A 16 4.14 8.02 -2.71
CA ILE A 16 4.66 7.68 -1.37
C ILE A 16 6.13 8.10 -1.27
N VAL A 17 6.96 7.73 -2.24
CA VAL A 17 8.40 8.08 -2.29
C VAL A 17 8.63 9.58 -2.24
N SER A 18 7.77 10.36 -2.92
CA SER A 18 7.84 11.83 -2.89
C SER A 18 7.25 12.47 -1.63
N GLY A 19 6.72 11.69 -0.69
CA GLY A 19 6.08 12.18 0.53
C GLY A 19 4.72 12.84 0.33
N LYS A 20 4.16 12.83 -0.89
CA LYS A 20 2.85 13.41 -1.19
C LYS A 20 1.71 12.55 -0.67
N LYS A 21 1.85 11.22 -0.77
CA LYS A 21 0.89 10.25 -0.30
C LYS A 21 1.32 9.72 1.06
N THR A 22 0.59 10.10 2.09
CA THR A 22 0.84 9.70 3.49
C THR A 22 -0.22 8.76 4.07
N ILE A 23 -1.26 8.45 3.28
CA ILE A 23 -2.27 7.44 3.60
C ILE A 23 -2.45 6.50 2.41
N GLU A 24 -2.25 5.21 2.63
CA GLU A 24 -2.55 4.17 1.64
C GLU A 24 -3.96 3.61 1.89
N VAL A 25 -4.82 3.68 0.88
CA VAL A 25 -6.22 3.24 0.98
C VAL A 25 -6.37 1.78 0.57
N ARG A 26 -7.04 0.98 1.41
CA ARG A 26 -7.27 -0.46 1.19
C ARG A 26 -8.68 -0.87 1.56
N ARG A 27 -9.21 -1.91 0.88
CA ARG A 27 -10.51 -2.54 1.21
C ARG A 27 -10.45 -3.39 2.46
N THR A 28 -9.26 -3.82 2.87
CA THR A 28 -9.04 -4.71 4.01
C THR A 28 -7.87 -4.22 4.86
N ARG A 29 -7.84 -4.64 6.12
CA ARG A 29 -6.72 -4.39 7.03
C ARG A 29 -6.20 -5.68 7.62
N PRO A 30 -4.90 -5.75 8.00
CA PRO A 30 -4.39 -6.89 8.74
C PRO A 30 -5.01 -6.95 10.14
N LYS A 31 -5.17 -8.18 10.65
CA LYS A 31 -5.55 -8.41 12.04
C LYS A 31 -4.33 -8.21 12.95
N LEU A 32 -3.80 -7.00 12.97
CA LEU A 32 -2.69 -6.56 13.81
C LEU A 32 -3.08 -5.26 14.50
N GLU A 33 -2.56 -5.09 15.70
CA GLU A 33 -2.57 -3.80 16.39
C GLU A 33 -1.48 -2.90 15.80
N THR A 34 -1.75 -1.60 15.72
CA THR A 34 -0.74 -0.60 15.34
C THR A 34 0.11 -0.23 16.57
N PRO A 35 1.39 0.13 16.39
CA PRO A 35 2.09 0.23 15.10
C PRO A 35 2.65 -1.11 14.60
N PHE A 36 2.76 -1.27 13.27
CA PHE A 36 3.42 -2.41 12.65
C PHE A 36 4.21 -2.01 11.40
N ARG A 37 5.24 -2.79 11.08
CA ARG A 37 6.11 -2.56 9.92
C ARG A 37 5.44 -3.05 8.64
N CYS A 38 5.45 -2.19 7.61
CA CYS A 38 5.03 -2.50 6.25
C CYS A 38 6.22 -2.44 5.28
N LEU A 39 6.32 -3.44 4.42
CA LEU A 39 7.25 -3.49 3.29
C LEU A 39 6.50 -3.15 2.01
N ILE A 40 7.02 -2.23 1.21
CA ILE A 40 6.39 -1.76 -0.02
C ILE A 40 6.90 -2.57 -1.20
N TYR A 41 6.07 -3.44 -1.75
CA TYR A 41 6.34 -4.11 -3.02
C TYR A 41 5.73 -3.30 -4.16
N GLU A 42 6.55 -2.72 -5.02
CA GLU A 42 6.11 -2.05 -6.23
C GLU A 42 5.80 -3.10 -7.32
N THR A 43 4.55 -3.15 -7.77
CA THR A 43 4.14 -4.13 -8.78
C THR A 43 4.75 -3.86 -10.15
N LEU A 44 4.79 -4.88 -11.03
CA LEU A 44 5.22 -4.72 -12.43
C LEU A 44 4.17 -4.03 -13.32
N GLY A 45 2.94 -3.84 -12.81
CA GLY A 45 1.83 -3.34 -13.60
C GLY A 45 2.02 -1.90 -14.09
N LYS A 46 1.52 -1.63 -15.30
CA LYS A 46 1.32 -0.26 -15.75
C LYS A 46 0.04 0.26 -15.11
N THR A 47 0.09 1.38 -14.43
CA THR A 47 -1.12 2.00 -13.90
C THR A 47 -1.93 2.56 -15.06
N LYS A 48 -3.12 2.01 -15.26
CA LYS A 48 -4.13 2.66 -16.10
C LYS A 48 -4.82 3.70 -15.22
N TRP A 49 -4.61 4.98 -15.50
CA TRP A 49 -5.40 6.03 -14.88
C TRP A 49 -6.83 5.98 -15.40
N GLY A 50 -7.79 6.04 -14.50
CA GLY A 50 -9.17 6.32 -14.86
C GLY A 50 -9.28 7.71 -15.48
N HIS A 51 -10.36 7.96 -16.19
CA HIS A 51 -10.66 9.21 -16.90
C HIS A 51 -10.40 10.44 -16.03
N ILE A 52 -9.54 11.33 -16.50
CA ILE A 52 -9.28 12.64 -15.90
C ILE A 52 -9.98 13.68 -16.77
N GLU A 53 -10.84 14.47 -16.18
CA GLU A 53 -11.78 15.31 -16.93
C GLU A 53 -11.30 16.75 -17.24
N THR A 54 -10.16 17.21 -16.75
CA THR A 54 -9.70 18.57 -17.02
C THR A 54 -8.39 18.64 -17.80
N PRO A 55 -8.32 19.46 -18.87
CA PRO A 55 -7.12 19.59 -19.72
C PRO A 55 -5.87 20.06 -18.96
N GLU A 56 -6.03 20.92 -17.94
CA GLU A 56 -4.90 21.44 -17.18
C GLU A 56 -4.33 20.43 -16.17
N GLU A 57 -5.19 19.62 -15.55
CA GLU A 57 -4.75 18.51 -14.70
C GLU A 57 -4.16 17.37 -15.52
N VAL A 58 -4.69 17.12 -16.72
CA VAL A 58 -4.12 16.17 -17.67
C VAL A 58 -2.71 16.59 -18.08
N VAL A 59 -2.48 17.86 -18.36
CA VAL A 59 -1.13 18.38 -18.71
C VAL A 59 -0.17 18.29 -17.51
N ARG A 60 -0.60 18.65 -16.32
CA ARG A 60 0.23 18.52 -15.10
C ARG A 60 0.53 17.07 -14.73
N ARG A 61 -0.44 16.16 -14.89
CA ARG A 61 -0.26 14.73 -14.61
C ARG A 61 0.41 13.98 -15.76
N SER A 62 0.17 14.34 -17.03
CA SER A 62 0.84 13.70 -18.16
C SER A 62 2.36 13.94 -18.17
N PHE A 63 2.83 15.05 -17.61
CA PHE A 63 4.26 15.26 -17.35
C PHE A 63 4.80 14.36 -16.21
N GLN A 64 3.95 13.89 -15.31
CA GLN A 64 4.30 12.93 -14.23
C GLN A 64 3.98 11.47 -14.62
N ILE A 65 3.14 11.24 -15.61
CA ILE A 65 2.73 9.93 -16.16
C ILE A 65 3.68 9.48 -17.29
N ARG A 66 4.95 9.73 -17.17
CA ARG A 66 5.89 8.87 -17.85
C ARG A 66 5.81 7.53 -17.13
N THR A 67 5.00 6.64 -17.71
CA THR A 67 4.86 5.23 -17.42
C THR A 67 6.09 4.67 -16.71
N SER A 68 6.12 4.78 -15.40
CA SER A 68 7.12 4.04 -14.65
C SER A 68 6.70 2.59 -14.74
N GLU A 69 7.39 1.82 -15.54
CA GLU A 69 7.30 0.37 -15.44
C GLU A 69 7.68 0.02 -14.01
N GLY A 70 6.78 -0.67 -13.32
CA GLY A 70 7.03 -1.07 -11.94
C GLY A 70 8.25 -1.98 -11.86
N ARG A 71 8.97 -1.89 -10.78
CA ARG A 71 10.24 -2.61 -10.59
C ARG A 71 10.05 -4.09 -10.29
N GLY A 72 8.86 -4.49 -9.80
CA GLY A 72 8.62 -5.85 -9.33
C GLY A 72 9.45 -6.22 -8.10
N LYS A 73 9.78 -5.24 -7.25
CA LYS A 73 10.70 -5.37 -6.12
C LYS A 73 10.19 -4.69 -4.87
N VAL A 74 10.74 -5.04 -3.72
CA VAL A 74 10.50 -4.33 -2.46
C VAL A 74 11.38 -3.09 -2.44
N ILE A 75 10.73 -1.92 -2.56
CA ILE A 75 11.40 -0.63 -2.73
C ILE A 75 11.69 0.11 -1.43
N GLY A 76 11.05 -0.29 -0.33
CA GLY A 76 11.17 0.39 0.94
C GLY A 76 10.25 -0.18 2.00
N GLU A 77 10.16 0.53 3.11
CA GLU A 77 9.32 0.18 4.24
C GLU A 77 8.76 1.42 4.93
N PHE A 78 7.70 1.25 5.68
CA PHE A 78 7.14 2.28 6.57
C PHE A 78 6.55 1.64 7.83
N VAL A 79 6.28 2.45 8.82
CA VAL A 79 5.50 2.06 9.99
C VAL A 79 4.04 2.49 9.77
N CYS A 80 3.11 1.55 9.84
CA CYS A 80 1.69 1.87 9.93
C CYS A 80 1.37 2.12 11.40
N ASP A 81 1.33 3.37 11.80
CA ASP A 81 1.12 3.80 13.19
C ASP A 81 -0.36 3.94 13.53
N LYS A 82 -1.22 4.10 12.51
CA LYS A 82 -2.67 4.24 12.65
C LYS A 82 -3.38 3.64 11.44
N ILE A 83 -4.56 3.06 11.67
CA ILE A 83 -5.51 2.69 10.61
C ILE A 83 -6.81 3.44 10.87
N SER A 84 -7.22 4.27 9.90
CA SER A 84 -8.51 4.95 9.93
C SER A 84 -9.54 4.18 9.13
N VAL A 85 -10.79 4.17 9.59
CA VAL A 85 -11.91 3.57 8.86
C VAL A 85 -12.49 4.60 7.90
N ILE A 86 -12.66 4.21 6.64
CA ILE A 86 -13.25 5.02 5.56
C ILE A 86 -14.59 4.39 5.22
N GLY A 87 -15.69 5.11 5.39
CA GLY A 87 -17.02 4.64 5.01
C GLY A 87 -17.78 5.72 4.26
N PHE A 88 -18.57 5.30 3.27
CA PHE A 88 -19.47 6.17 2.52
C PHE A 88 -20.93 5.98 2.93
N SER A 89 -21.21 5.03 3.82
CA SER A 89 -22.56 4.74 4.32
C SER A 89 -22.77 5.31 5.71
N PRO A 90 -23.93 5.96 5.98
CA PRO A 90 -24.30 6.40 7.32
C PRO A 90 -24.43 5.26 8.34
N TRP A 91 -24.53 4.03 7.87
CA TRP A 91 -24.70 2.82 8.69
C TRP A 91 -23.37 2.08 8.98
N SER A 92 -22.25 2.57 8.48
CA SER A 92 -20.97 1.95 8.80
C SER A 92 -20.56 2.28 10.24
N HIS A 93 -20.46 1.26 11.09
CA HIS A 93 -19.99 1.41 12.48
C HIS A 93 -18.46 1.47 12.48
N GLY A 94 -17.89 2.63 12.77
CA GLY A 94 -16.45 2.83 12.86
C GLY A 94 -16.08 4.29 13.19
N GLU A 95 -14.85 4.53 13.62
CA GLU A 95 -14.30 5.88 13.69
C GLU A 95 -14.19 6.44 12.27
N TYR A 96 -15.13 7.30 11.91
CA TYR A 96 -15.07 8.02 10.64
C TYR A 96 -13.87 8.96 10.65
N ILE A 97 -13.21 9.08 9.50
CA ILE A 97 -12.32 10.22 9.30
C ILE A 97 -13.20 11.46 9.27
N SER A 98 -13.18 12.23 10.36
CA SER A 98 -13.90 13.49 10.50
C SER A 98 -13.39 14.57 9.54
N ASP A 99 -12.19 14.40 9.00
CA ASP A 99 -11.51 15.32 8.09
C ASP A 99 -11.34 14.66 6.72
N ILE A 100 -12.40 14.71 5.92
CA ILE A 100 -12.46 14.12 4.58
C ILE A 100 -11.51 14.83 3.60
N GLU A 101 -11.33 16.14 3.73
CA GLU A 101 -10.43 16.93 2.86
C GLU A 101 -8.98 16.50 3.08
N ASN A 102 -8.59 16.33 4.33
CA ASN A 102 -7.27 15.83 4.65
C ASN A 102 -7.05 14.39 4.17
N LEU A 103 -8.09 13.54 4.23
CA LEU A 103 -8.03 12.18 3.67
C LEU A 103 -7.74 12.21 2.18
N TYR A 104 -8.46 13.04 1.39
CA TYR A 104 -8.23 13.13 -0.05
C TYR A 104 -6.82 13.64 -0.36
N LYS A 105 -6.37 14.67 0.33
CA LYS A 105 -5.02 15.21 0.21
C LYS A 105 -3.96 14.17 0.56
N ALA A 106 -4.10 13.52 1.72
CA ALA A 106 -3.12 12.56 2.24
C ALA A 106 -3.09 11.24 1.45
N SER A 107 -4.23 10.83 0.88
CA SER A 107 -4.31 9.63 0.02
C SER A 107 -3.97 9.92 -1.45
N CYS A 108 -3.92 11.19 -1.85
CA CYS A 108 -3.82 11.60 -3.26
C CYS A 108 -4.92 10.99 -4.14
N LEU A 109 -6.11 10.79 -3.59
CA LEU A 109 -7.30 10.32 -4.30
C LEU A 109 -8.42 11.36 -4.14
N ASN A 110 -9.21 11.57 -5.17
CA ASN A 110 -10.45 12.31 -5.06
C ASN A 110 -11.61 11.40 -4.64
N PHE A 111 -12.81 11.97 -4.46
CA PHE A 111 -14.01 11.22 -4.08
C PHE A 111 -14.33 10.09 -5.08
N ASP A 112 -14.35 10.40 -6.38
CA ASP A 112 -14.75 9.45 -7.42
C ASP A 112 -13.77 8.28 -7.53
N GLU A 113 -12.46 8.56 -7.45
CA GLU A 113 -11.41 7.53 -7.43
C GLU A 113 -11.53 6.63 -6.20
N MET A 114 -11.77 7.23 -5.03
CA MET A 114 -11.90 6.50 -3.78
C MET A 114 -13.20 5.67 -3.76
N PHE A 115 -14.32 6.24 -4.17
CA PHE A 115 -15.60 5.56 -4.27
C PHE A 115 -15.55 4.43 -5.31
N SER A 116 -14.96 4.69 -6.49
CA SER A 116 -14.76 3.66 -7.52
C SER A 116 -13.92 2.48 -7.01
N TYR A 117 -12.92 2.78 -6.17
CA TYR A 117 -12.07 1.75 -5.59
C TYR A 117 -12.75 1.00 -4.45
N LEU A 118 -13.40 1.68 -3.51
CA LEU A 118 -13.98 1.08 -2.30
C LEU A 118 -15.42 0.57 -2.51
N GLY A 119 -16.19 1.21 -3.39
CA GLY A 119 -17.63 1.01 -3.52
C GLY A 119 -18.38 1.58 -2.32
N GLU A 120 -19.59 1.07 -2.06
CA GLU A 120 -20.40 1.43 -0.90
C GLU A 120 -19.91 0.79 0.42
N GLY A 121 -18.82 0.05 0.36
CA GLY A 121 -18.28 -0.68 1.50
C GLY A 121 -17.39 0.17 2.41
N VAL A 122 -16.89 -0.50 3.44
CA VAL A 122 -15.90 0.08 4.35
C VAL A 122 -14.50 -0.12 3.77
N GLY A 123 -13.70 0.95 3.77
CA GLY A 123 -12.29 0.94 3.47
C GLY A 123 -11.43 1.29 4.68
N TYR A 124 -10.13 1.24 4.50
CA TYR A 124 -9.14 1.49 5.53
C TYR A 124 -8.02 2.37 5.00
N GLY A 125 -7.75 3.47 5.69
CA GLY A 125 -6.59 4.32 5.45
C GLY A 125 -5.43 3.89 6.34
N TRP A 126 -4.38 3.33 5.75
CA TRP A 126 -3.16 2.95 6.47
C TRP A 126 -2.23 4.16 6.48
N HIS A 127 -2.00 4.74 7.65
CA HIS A 127 -1.12 5.88 7.80
C HIS A 127 0.33 5.47 7.64
N ILE A 128 1.10 6.30 6.93
CA ILE A 128 2.50 6.05 6.59
C ILE A 128 3.34 6.96 7.46
N SER A 129 4.08 6.39 8.38
CA SER A 129 5.11 7.06 9.19
C SER A 129 6.45 6.37 9.01
N ASP A 130 7.54 7.02 9.41
CA ASP A 130 8.91 6.49 9.36
C ASP A 130 9.26 5.82 8.02
N LEU A 131 8.88 6.48 6.92
CA LEU A 131 9.12 5.99 5.57
C LEU A 131 10.61 5.90 5.28
N LYS A 132 11.05 4.71 4.86
CA LYS A 132 12.42 4.45 4.45
C LYS A 132 12.44 3.80 3.07
N ILE A 133 13.03 4.48 2.10
CA ILE A 133 13.23 3.97 0.75
C ILE A 133 14.62 3.36 0.66
N TYR A 134 14.73 2.18 0.07
CA TYR A 134 15.99 1.46 -0.06
C TYR A 134 16.81 1.98 -1.23
N ASP A 135 18.11 2.23 -1.04
CA ASP A 135 19.04 2.58 -2.10
C ASP A 135 19.08 1.51 -3.20
N LYS A 136 19.01 0.24 -2.77
CA LYS A 136 18.88 -0.92 -3.66
C LYS A 136 17.58 -1.65 -3.35
N PRO A 137 16.60 -1.64 -4.29
CA PRO A 137 15.39 -2.43 -4.13
C PRO A 137 15.71 -3.91 -3.93
N ARG A 138 14.96 -4.55 -3.03
CA ARG A 138 15.17 -5.94 -2.61
C ARG A 138 14.33 -6.90 -3.44
N GLU A 139 14.86 -8.08 -3.66
CA GLU A 139 14.13 -9.14 -4.36
C GLU A 139 13.04 -9.74 -3.47
N LEU A 140 11.93 -10.15 -4.10
CA LEU A 140 10.84 -10.80 -3.38
C LEU A 140 11.30 -12.11 -2.70
N SER A 141 12.26 -12.80 -3.31
CA SER A 141 12.86 -14.05 -2.79
C SER A 141 13.64 -13.89 -1.48
N GLU A 142 13.93 -12.65 -1.06
CA GLU A 142 14.54 -12.38 0.25
C GLU A 142 13.54 -12.48 1.41
N PHE A 143 12.26 -12.67 1.08
CA PHE A 143 11.17 -12.77 2.03
C PHE A 143 10.48 -14.12 1.92
N ALA A 144 9.90 -14.58 3.01
CA ALA A 144 9.08 -15.79 3.07
C ALA A 144 7.78 -15.52 3.82
N VAL A 145 6.75 -16.32 3.58
CA VAL A 145 5.51 -16.23 4.34
C VAL A 145 5.80 -16.45 5.83
N ALA A 146 5.29 -15.55 6.68
CA ALA A 146 5.40 -15.69 8.13
C ALA A 146 4.35 -16.70 8.63
N ASP A 147 4.62 -17.98 8.44
CA ASP A 147 3.75 -19.06 8.88
C ASP A 147 4.16 -19.53 10.28
N LYS A 148 3.18 -19.58 11.19
CA LYS A 148 3.40 -20.09 12.55
C LYS A 148 3.68 -21.61 12.57
N GLU A 149 3.14 -22.36 11.62
CA GLU A 149 3.29 -23.79 11.51
C GLU A 149 4.70 -24.19 11.06
N ALA A 150 5.23 -23.51 10.04
CA ALA A 150 6.59 -23.73 9.52
C ALA A 150 7.68 -23.45 10.58
N ILE A 151 7.42 -22.52 11.51
CA ILE A 151 8.33 -22.22 12.63
C ILE A 151 8.41 -23.40 13.61
N ARG A 152 7.31 -24.14 13.83
CA ARG A 152 7.25 -25.29 14.74
C ARG A 152 7.95 -26.52 14.19
N GLN A 153 8.01 -26.67 12.87
CA GLN A 153 8.52 -27.87 12.19
C GLN A 153 9.99 -27.75 11.76
N CYS A 154 10.70 -26.66 12.08
CA CYS A 154 12.08 -26.39 11.64
C CYS A 154 12.29 -26.50 10.12
N GLU A 155 11.25 -26.36 9.34
CA GLU A 155 11.34 -26.39 7.87
C GLU A 155 12.03 -25.12 7.33
N LYS A 156 12.89 -25.30 6.31
CA LYS A 156 13.47 -24.19 5.60
C LYS A 156 12.36 -23.37 4.94
N ARG A 157 12.25 -22.10 5.32
CA ARG A 157 11.26 -21.17 4.76
C ARG A 157 11.45 -21.05 3.28
N LYS A 158 10.39 -21.30 2.51
CA LYS A 158 10.43 -21.13 1.06
C LYS A 158 10.36 -19.64 0.73
N PRO A 159 11.32 -19.14 -0.07
CA PRO A 159 11.28 -17.76 -0.56
C PRO A 159 9.98 -17.48 -1.32
N LEU A 160 9.53 -16.23 -1.28
CA LEU A 160 8.36 -15.80 -2.03
C LEU A 160 8.63 -15.82 -3.53
N ALA A 161 7.81 -16.55 -4.29
CA ALA A 161 7.82 -16.54 -5.74
C ALA A 161 6.83 -15.53 -6.34
N ARG A 162 5.84 -15.10 -5.54
CA ARG A 162 4.78 -14.17 -5.96
C ARG A 162 4.51 -13.15 -4.87
N ALA A 163 4.27 -11.91 -5.30
CA ALA A 163 3.71 -10.90 -4.43
C ALA A 163 2.23 -11.14 -4.15
N PRO A 164 1.70 -10.70 -3.01
CA PRO A 164 0.27 -10.77 -2.71
C PRO A 164 -0.54 -9.86 -3.63
N GLN A 165 -1.82 -10.17 -3.83
CA GLN A 165 -2.73 -9.27 -4.52
C GLN A 165 -3.00 -7.98 -3.72
N SER A 166 -3.00 -8.06 -2.39
CA SER A 166 -3.19 -6.93 -1.50
C SER A 166 -2.03 -6.85 -0.49
N TYR A 167 -2.04 -7.70 0.52
CA TYR A 167 -0.96 -7.80 1.50
C TYR A 167 -0.82 -9.24 2.03
N MET A 168 0.32 -9.53 2.65
CA MET A 168 0.57 -10.78 3.37
C MET A 168 1.55 -10.56 4.52
N PHE A 169 1.57 -11.49 5.46
CA PHE A 169 2.57 -11.50 6.51
C PHE A 169 3.84 -12.19 6.03
N VAL A 170 4.96 -11.52 6.23
CA VAL A 170 6.27 -12.01 5.79
C VAL A 170 7.33 -11.87 6.88
N GLU A 171 8.39 -12.62 6.70
CA GLU A 171 9.65 -12.48 7.44
C GLU A 171 10.80 -12.50 6.47
N GLU A 172 11.91 -11.86 6.84
CA GLU A 172 13.14 -11.90 6.05
C GLU A 172 13.77 -13.29 6.14
N VAL A 173 14.19 -13.82 5.00
CA VAL A 173 14.96 -15.06 4.94
C VAL A 173 16.37 -14.73 5.42
N LYS A 174 16.79 -15.35 6.51
CA LYS A 174 18.20 -15.25 6.96
C LYS A 174 19.07 -15.98 5.92
N GLN A 175 19.96 -15.25 5.32
CA GLN A 175 21.04 -15.84 4.50
C GLN A 175 22.01 -16.61 5.39
#